data_078d9e368ca722d214b38b74db046104
#
_entry.id   078d9e368ca722d214b38b74db046104
#
_cell.length_a   1.000
_cell.length_b   1.000
_cell.length_c   1.000
_cell.angle_alpha   90.00
_cell.angle_beta   90.00
_cell.angle_gamma   90.00
#
_symmetry.space_group_name_H-M   'P 1'
#
loop_
_entity.id
_entity.type
_entity.pdbx_description
1 polymer ?
#
loop_
_entity_poly.entity_id
_entity_poly.type
_entity_poly.pdbx_seq_one_letter_code
_entity_poly.pdbx_strand_id
1 'polypeptide(L)'
;MKHTLTKTLLMLLASLLLFCCIGCSGGHSYESDAAYSHLFTETDDDAAKALKNVIIAQLDAYNQGDAEGYYALFNMEREDLNFNVAQFTSMRQNANLSCTPESIDTAFINEDNAQALITMTCRAEDKATGEVLYYYRTTTTYTMVRDGKWKVTLQTPGAEEDLMYTLTATETTTE
;
A
#
# COMPACT_ATOMS: atom_id res chain seq x y z
N MET A 1 -15.27 -22.56 -45.71
CA MET A 1 -15.35 -21.21 -45.15
C MET A 1 -16.10 -21.07 -43.79
N LYS A 2 -16.95 -22.03 -43.36
CA LYS A 2 -17.70 -21.92 -42.07
C LYS A 2 -16.84 -22.21 -40.83
N HIS A 3 -15.79 -23.03 -40.92
CA HIS A 3 -14.95 -23.39 -39.74
C HIS A 3 -13.92 -22.33 -39.30
N THR A 4 -13.52 -21.42 -40.18
CA THR A 4 -12.60 -20.32 -39.86
C THR A 4 -13.30 -19.19 -39.13
N LEU A 5 -14.57 -18.94 -39.45
CA LEU A 5 -15.34 -17.88 -38.80
C LEU A 5 -15.65 -18.19 -37.31
N THR A 6 -15.88 -19.48 -37.02
CA THR A 6 -16.19 -19.93 -35.65
C THR A 6 -14.94 -19.86 -34.73
N LYS A 7 -13.74 -20.14 -35.26
CA LYS A 7 -12.50 -20.06 -34.50
C LYS A 7 -12.08 -18.62 -34.17
N THR A 8 -12.28 -17.70 -35.12
CA THR A 8 -12.03 -16.27 -34.94
C THR A 8 -13.02 -15.65 -33.93
N LEU A 9 -14.29 -16.04 -34.00
CA LEU A 9 -15.30 -15.58 -33.04
C LEU A 9 -15.05 -16.11 -31.63
N LEU A 10 -14.57 -17.37 -31.50
CA LEU A 10 -14.23 -17.97 -30.18
C LEU A 10 -12.98 -17.29 -29.57
N MET A 11 -11.98 -16.95 -30.40
CA MET A 11 -10.80 -16.22 -29.92
C MET A 11 -11.13 -14.76 -29.53
N LEU A 12 -12.04 -14.11 -30.24
CA LEU A 12 -12.50 -12.76 -29.88
C LEU A 12 -13.33 -12.78 -28.58
N LEU A 13 -14.15 -13.82 -28.36
CA LEU A 13 -14.89 -13.98 -27.11
C LEU A 13 -13.96 -14.29 -25.93
N ALA A 14 -12.93 -15.12 -26.14
CA ALA A 14 -11.93 -15.43 -25.10
C ALA A 14 -11.09 -14.20 -24.72
N SER A 15 -10.72 -13.35 -25.70
CA SER A 15 -10.01 -12.10 -25.41
C SER A 15 -10.91 -11.07 -24.72
N LEU A 16 -12.21 -11.04 -25.02
CA LEU A 16 -13.17 -10.16 -24.35
C LEU A 16 -13.42 -10.59 -22.89
N LEU A 17 -13.40 -11.90 -22.61
CA LEU A 17 -13.52 -12.43 -21.24
C LEU A 17 -12.25 -12.19 -20.40
N LEU A 18 -11.05 -12.19 -21.01
CA LEU A 18 -9.82 -11.80 -20.31
C LEU A 18 -9.79 -10.29 -19.99
N PHE A 19 -10.39 -9.43 -20.82
CA PHE A 19 -10.49 -7.99 -20.54
C PHE A 19 -11.55 -7.66 -19.47
N CYS A 20 -12.57 -8.48 -19.28
CA CYS A 20 -13.56 -8.30 -18.20
C CYS A 20 -13.00 -8.63 -16.80
N CYS A 21 -11.92 -9.41 -16.69
CA CYS A 21 -11.29 -9.72 -15.40
C CYS A 21 -10.33 -8.62 -14.89
N ILE A 22 -9.93 -7.66 -15.75
CA ILE A 22 -9.05 -6.55 -15.36
C ILE A 22 -9.84 -5.34 -14.84
N GLY A 23 -11.17 -5.35 -14.95
CA GLY A 23 -12.07 -4.25 -14.56
C GLY A 23 -12.82 -4.42 -13.24
N CYS A 24 -12.76 -5.59 -12.59
CA CYS A 24 -13.27 -5.79 -11.25
C CYS A 24 -12.12 -5.60 -10.24
N SER A 25 -11.74 -4.36 -9.98
CA SER A 25 -11.10 -4.04 -8.71
C SER A 25 -12.19 -4.05 -7.62
N GLY A 26 -12.76 -5.21 -7.33
CA GLY A 26 -13.28 -5.53 -6.02
C GLY A 26 -12.06 -5.39 -5.10
N GLY A 27 -11.95 -4.28 -4.38
CA GLY A 27 -10.82 -4.03 -3.53
C GLY A 27 -10.65 -5.24 -2.61
N HIS A 28 -9.44 -5.77 -2.54
CA HIS A 28 -9.12 -6.81 -1.58
C HIS A 28 -9.50 -6.29 -0.19
N SER A 29 -10.26 -7.07 0.57
CA SER A 29 -10.59 -6.71 1.95
C SER A 29 -9.55 -7.33 2.87
N TYR A 30 -8.79 -6.48 3.54
CA TYR A 30 -7.77 -6.89 4.51
C TYR A 30 -8.34 -7.16 5.91
N GLU A 31 -9.66 -6.94 6.15
CA GLU A 31 -10.30 -7.12 7.45
C GLU A 31 -10.15 -8.56 7.97
N SER A 32 -10.16 -9.56 7.10
CA SER A 32 -9.98 -10.98 7.43
C SER A 32 -8.54 -11.48 7.30
N ASP A 33 -7.61 -10.64 6.86
CA ASP A 33 -6.21 -10.99 6.74
C ASP A 33 -5.55 -10.97 8.13
N ALA A 34 -4.91 -12.07 8.51
CA ALA A 34 -4.27 -12.21 9.83
C ALA A 34 -3.20 -11.15 10.10
N ALA A 35 -2.54 -10.63 9.07
CA ALA A 35 -1.53 -9.59 9.20
C ALA A 35 -2.13 -8.22 9.50
N TYR A 36 -3.37 -7.95 9.07
CA TYR A 36 -3.98 -6.63 9.10
C TYR A 36 -5.28 -6.53 9.88
N SER A 37 -5.87 -7.66 10.29
CA SER A 37 -7.16 -7.67 10.99
C SER A 37 -7.18 -6.82 12.26
N HIS A 38 -6.04 -6.68 12.95
CA HIS A 38 -5.89 -5.87 14.15
C HIS A 38 -6.04 -4.35 13.91
N LEU A 39 -5.97 -3.90 12.64
CA LEU A 39 -6.16 -2.50 12.25
C LEU A 39 -7.64 -2.10 12.13
N PHE A 40 -8.54 -3.08 12.09
CA PHE A 40 -9.98 -2.87 12.02
C PHE A 40 -10.61 -3.02 13.41
N THR A 41 -11.59 -2.17 13.70
CA THR A 41 -12.34 -2.20 14.96
C THR A 41 -13.81 -2.50 14.69
N GLU A 42 -14.52 -3.00 15.69
CA GLU A 42 -15.97 -3.24 15.59
C GLU A 42 -16.78 -1.96 15.35
N THR A 43 -16.20 -0.80 15.65
CA THR A 43 -16.82 0.52 15.45
C THR A 43 -16.56 1.12 14.06
N ASP A 44 -15.71 0.51 13.24
CA ASP A 44 -15.47 0.95 11.88
C ASP A 44 -16.71 0.71 11.01
N ASP A 45 -17.25 1.77 10.46
CA ASP A 45 -18.29 1.68 9.43
C ASP A 45 -17.68 1.28 8.06
N ASP A 46 -18.52 1.07 7.06
CA ASP A 46 -18.08 0.67 5.72
C ASP A 46 -17.16 1.70 5.07
N ALA A 47 -17.33 3.00 5.38
CA ALA A 47 -16.50 4.06 4.85
C ALA A 47 -15.10 4.03 5.48
N ALA A 48 -15.00 3.83 6.79
CA ALA A 48 -13.74 3.67 7.51
C ALA A 48 -12.99 2.42 7.03
N LYS A 49 -13.68 1.29 6.88
CA LYS A 49 -13.11 0.06 6.34
C LYS A 49 -12.59 0.23 4.92
N ALA A 50 -13.35 0.90 4.05
CA ALA A 50 -12.93 1.18 2.68
C ALA A 50 -11.66 2.04 2.64
N LEU A 51 -11.56 3.05 3.51
CA LEU A 51 -10.40 3.92 3.60
C LEU A 51 -9.18 3.17 4.13
N LYS A 52 -9.33 2.38 5.20
CA LYS A 52 -8.26 1.52 5.74
C LYS A 52 -7.74 0.54 4.70
N ASN A 53 -8.61 -0.11 3.93
CA ASN A 53 -8.22 -1.01 2.85
C ASN A 53 -7.33 -0.33 1.79
N VAL A 54 -7.59 0.91 1.42
CA VAL A 54 -6.74 1.67 0.49
C VAL A 54 -5.35 1.91 1.07
N ILE A 55 -5.28 2.30 2.35
CA ILE A 55 -4.00 2.54 3.02
C ILE A 55 -3.17 1.26 3.14
N ILE A 56 -3.81 0.15 3.53
CA ILE A 56 -3.14 -1.15 3.64
C ILE A 56 -2.66 -1.62 2.26
N ALA A 57 -3.49 -1.48 1.22
CA ALA A 57 -3.08 -1.82 -0.15
C ALA A 57 -1.84 -1.02 -0.60
N GLN A 58 -1.75 0.26 -0.20
CA GLN A 58 -0.59 1.08 -0.49
C GLN A 58 0.66 0.60 0.25
N LEU A 59 0.55 0.28 1.55
CA LEU A 59 1.67 -0.24 2.34
C LEU A 59 2.12 -1.62 1.84
N ASP A 60 1.16 -2.46 1.42
CA ASP A 60 1.46 -3.75 0.80
C ASP A 60 2.25 -3.58 -0.51
N ALA A 61 1.81 -2.72 -1.41
CA ALA A 61 2.52 -2.41 -2.64
C ALA A 61 3.92 -1.83 -2.33
N TYR A 62 4.02 -0.94 -1.33
CA TYR A 62 5.30 -0.45 -0.84
C TYR A 62 6.20 -1.59 -0.39
N ASN A 63 5.74 -2.49 0.46
CA ASN A 63 6.53 -3.60 1.00
C ASN A 63 6.98 -4.59 -0.09
N GLN A 64 6.13 -4.84 -1.09
CA GLN A 64 6.43 -5.69 -2.23
C GLN A 64 7.37 -5.04 -3.26
N GLY A 65 7.60 -3.73 -3.16
CA GLY A 65 8.37 -2.98 -4.15
C GLY A 65 7.62 -2.73 -5.45
N ASP A 66 6.29 -2.86 -5.42
CA ASP A 66 5.40 -2.53 -6.53
C ASP A 66 5.18 -1.03 -6.60
N ALA A 67 6.08 -0.34 -7.32
CA ALA A 67 6.01 1.12 -7.47
C ALA A 67 4.74 1.58 -8.18
N GLU A 68 4.29 0.86 -9.21
CA GLU A 68 3.09 1.23 -9.97
C GLU A 68 1.85 1.06 -9.10
N GLY A 69 1.72 -0.07 -8.39
CA GLY A 69 0.63 -0.33 -7.44
C GLY A 69 0.60 0.70 -6.31
N TYR A 70 1.76 1.05 -5.75
CA TYR A 70 1.88 2.08 -4.71
C TYR A 70 1.34 3.43 -5.18
N TYR A 71 1.82 3.93 -6.31
CA TYR A 71 1.43 5.24 -6.81
C TYR A 71 0.06 5.28 -7.50
N ALA A 72 -0.50 4.14 -7.94
CA ALA A 72 -1.85 4.08 -8.46
C ALA A 72 -2.93 4.51 -7.45
N LEU A 73 -2.61 4.46 -6.16
CA LEU A 73 -3.48 4.86 -5.06
C LEU A 73 -3.38 6.36 -4.72
N PHE A 74 -2.46 7.09 -5.37
CA PHE A 74 -2.37 8.54 -5.25
C PHE A 74 -3.22 9.26 -6.30
N ASN A 75 -3.69 10.44 -5.93
CA ASN A 75 -4.30 11.39 -6.87
C ASN A 75 -3.21 12.29 -7.44
N MET A 76 -2.53 11.82 -8.49
CA MET A 76 -1.43 12.57 -9.12
C MET A 76 -1.51 12.51 -10.65
N GLU A 77 -0.87 13.49 -11.31
CA GLU A 77 -0.75 13.54 -12.74
C GLU A 77 0.22 12.46 -13.26
N ARG A 78 0.03 12.06 -14.53
CA ARG A 78 0.81 10.96 -15.14
C ARG A 78 2.31 11.24 -15.23
N GLU A 79 2.69 12.49 -15.44
CA GLU A 79 4.10 12.89 -15.54
C GLU A 79 4.79 12.74 -14.19
N ASP A 80 4.14 13.20 -13.13
CA ASP A 80 4.62 13.03 -11.75
C ASP A 80 4.72 11.57 -11.36
N LEU A 81 3.76 10.75 -11.80
CA LEU A 81 3.76 9.31 -11.56
C LEU A 81 5.03 8.65 -12.10
N ASN A 82 5.41 8.92 -13.35
CA ASN A 82 6.61 8.32 -13.97
C ASN A 82 7.89 8.68 -13.22
N PHE A 83 8.02 9.94 -12.79
CA PHE A 83 9.16 10.39 -12.00
C PHE A 83 9.23 9.69 -10.65
N ASN A 84 8.12 9.61 -9.95
CA ASN A 84 8.03 9.00 -8.62
C ASN A 84 8.27 7.49 -8.67
N VAL A 85 7.77 6.78 -9.68
CA VAL A 85 8.04 5.35 -9.90
C VAL A 85 9.53 5.09 -10.11
N ALA A 86 10.21 5.93 -10.91
CA ALA A 86 11.64 5.80 -11.13
C ALA A 86 12.45 6.05 -9.84
N GLN A 87 12.08 7.06 -9.06
CA GLN A 87 12.72 7.37 -7.78
C GLN A 87 12.51 6.24 -6.76
N PHE A 88 11.29 5.73 -6.61
CA PHE A 88 10.96 4.61 -5.74
C PHE A 88 11.79 3.37 -6.09
N THR A 89 11.87 3.04 -7.37
CA THR A 89 12.66 1.89 -7.86
C THR A 89 14.14 2.07 -7.54
N SER A 90 14.68 3.28 -7.73
CA SER A 90 16.07 3.61 -7.42
C SER A 90 16.39 3.44 -5.93
N MET A 91 15.51 3.91 -5.04
CA MET A 91 15.70 3.76 -3.60
C MET A 91 15.80 2.29 -3.17
N ARG A 92 15.06 1.41 -3.85
CA ARG A 92 15.03 -0.03 -3.58
C ARG A 92 16.11 -0.86 -4.27
N GLN A 93 17.01 -0.25 -5.04
CA GLN A 93 18.08 -1.01 -5.72
C GLN A 93 19.00 -1.71 -4.72
N ASN A 94 19.38 -1.04 -3.65
CA ASN A 94 20.37 -1.51 -2.69
C ASN A 94 19.77 -1.89 -1.32
N ALA A 95 18.52 -1.55 -1.05
CA ALA A 95 17.88 -1.81 0.23
C ALA A 95 16.51 -2.51 0.08
N ASN A 96 16.22 -3.40 1.02
CA ASN A 96 14.89 -3.91 1.27
C ASN A 96 14.19 -2.93 2.24
N LEU A 97 13.11 -2.34 1.78
CA LEU A 97 12.33 -1.39 2.58
C LEU A 97 11.01 -2.04 2.96
N SER A 98 10.63 -1.93 4.23
CA SER A 98 9.36 -2.43 4.73
C SER A 98 8.78 -1.48 5.77
N CYS A 99 7.45 -1.36 5.79
CA CYS A 99 6.69 -0.66 6.82
C CYS A 99 5.56 -1.57 7.30
N THR A 100 5.43 -1.72 8.62
CA THR A 100 4.38 -2.51 9.26
C THR A 100 3.45 -1.56 10.01
N PRO A 101 2.17 -1.45 9.62
CA PRO A 101 1.22 -0.61 10.33
C PRO A 101 0.86 -1.22 11.68
N GLU A 102 0.80 -0.38 12.71
CA GLU A 102 0.40 -0.73 14.07
C GLU A 102 -1.03 -0.27 14.38
N SER A 103 -1.41 0.91 13.85
CA SER A 103 -2.77 1.45 13.94
C SER A 103 -3.10 2.36 12.77
N ILE A 104 -4.39 2.44 12.45
CA ILE A 104 -4.94 3.37 11.48
C ILE A 104 -6.20 4.00 12.09
N ASP A 105 -6.10 5.28 12.45
CA ASP A 105 -7.22 6.07 12.94
C ASP A 105 -7.77 6.96 11.83
N THR A 106 -9.07 6.91 11.59
CA THR A 106 -9.72 7.62 10.47
C THR A 106 -10.58 8.75 10.98
N ALA A 107 -10.55 9.89 10.29
CA ALA A 107 -11.38 11.06 10.55
C ALA A 107 -11.98 11.58 9.23
N PHE A 108 -13.31 11.56 9.11
CA PHE A 108 -14.02 12.10 7.96
C PHE A 108 -14.27 13.59 8.15
N ILE A 109 -13.88 14.39 7.15
CA ILE A 109 -14.16 15.83 7.11
C ILE A 109 -15.52 16.07 6.47
N ASN A 110 -15.83 15.29 5.42
CA ASN A 110 -17.12 15.21 4.73
C ASN A 110 -17.17 13.92 3.91
N GLU A 111 -18.19 13.76 3.06
CA GLU A 111 -18.37 12.53 2.24
C GLU A 111 -17.21 12.21 1.30
N ASP A 112 -16.47 13.24 0.84
CA ASP A 112 -15.43 13.11 -0.18
C ASP A 112 -14.02 13.40 0.36
N ASN A 113 -13.88 13.82 1.61
CA ASN A 113 -12.59 14.16 2.20
C ASN A 113 -12.42 13.51 3.57
N ALA A 114 -11.28 12.91 3.78
CA ALA A 114 -10.92 12.28 5.04
C ALA A 114 -9.43 12.46 5.35
N GLN A 115 -9.10 12.25 6.61
CA GLN A 115 -7.73 12.08 7.08
C GLN A 115 -7.60 10.73 7.78
N ALA A 116 -6.41 10.15 7.70
CA ALA A 116 -6.05 9.00 8.49
C ALA A 116 -4.70 9.23 9.15
N LEU A 117 -4.61 8.94 10.45
CA LEU A 117 -3.35 8.91 11.19
C LEU A 117 -2.89 7.46 11.25
N ILE A 118 -1.71 7.19 10.72
CA ILE A 118 -1.14 5.85 10.67
C ILE A 118 0.08 5.83 11.57
N THR A 119 0.10 4.93 12.55
CA THR A 119 1.32 4.59 13.29
C THR A 119 1.90 3.32 12.67
N MET A 120 3.19 3.35 12.33
CA MET A 120 3.86 2.23 11.69
C MET A 120 5.32 2.16 12.09
N THR A 121 5.88 0.96 12.04
CA THR A 121 7.31 0.70 12.15
C THR A 121 7.89 0.52 10.76
N CYS A 122 8.96 1.24 10.43
CA CYS A 122 9.65 1.16 9.14
C CYS A 122 11.08 0.66 9.33
N ARG A 123 11.51 -0.22 8.42
CA ARG A 123 12.83 -0.84 8.45
C ARG A 123 13.44 -0.86 7.05
N ALA A 124 14.74 -0.59 6.97
CA ALA A 124 15.54 -0.84 5.79
C ALA A 124 16.70 -1.77 6.10
N GLU A 125 16.96 -2.69 5.19
CA GLU A 125 18.07 -3.62 5.24
C GLU A 125 18.90 -3.52 3.95
N ASP A 126 20.22 -3.48 4.08
CA ASP A 126 21.11 -3.62 2.93
C ASP A 126 20.92 -4.98 2.28
N LYS A 127 20.70 -5.02 0.96
CA LYS A 127 20.45 -6.28 0.23
C LYS A 127 21.65 -7.19 0.14
N ALA A 128 22.85 -6.65 0.18
CA ALA A 128 24.08 -7.42 0.01
C ALA A 128 24.54 -8.03 1.34
N THR A 129 24.37 -7.31 2.43
CA THR A 129 24.89 -7.70 3.76
C THR A 129 23.80 -8.19 4.71
N GLY A 130 22.53 -7.81 4.49
CA GLY A 130 21.43 -8.02 5.44
C GLY A 130 21.49 -7.10 6.66
N GLU A 131 22.44 -6.16 6.68
CA GLU A 131 22.57 -5.19 7.78
C GLU A 131 21.35 -4.27 7.84
N VAL A 132 20.85 -4.00 9.05
CA VAL A 132 19.77 -3.04 9.27
C VAL A 132 20.35 -1.63 9.19
N LEU A 133 19.94 -0.89 8.16
CA LEU A 133 20.39 0.48 7.90
C LEU A 133 19.63 1.50 8.76
N TYR A 134 18.32 1.27 8.95
CA TYR A 134 17.48 2.02 9.88
C TYR A 134 16.29 1.18 10.34
N TYR A 135 15.82 1.50 11.52
CA TYR A 135 14.63 0.93 12.13
C TYR A 135 14.00 1.98 13.04
N TYR A 136 12.80 2.43 12.70
CA TYR A 136 12.13 3.50 13.45
C TYR A 136 10.61 3.31 13.44
N ARG A 137 9.95 3.87 14.46
CA ARG A 137 8.50 4.04 14.50
C ARG A 137 8.16 5.46 14.07
N THR A 138 7.13 5.62 13.28
CA THR A 138 6.65 6.95 12.87
C THR A 138 5.14 7.01 12.86
N THR A 139 4.61 8.22 12.95
CA THR A 139 3.23 8.52 12.61
C THR A 139 3.21 9.28 11.28
N THR A 140 2.22 8.99 10.43
CA THR A 140 2.03 9.72 9.17
C THR A 140 0.56 10.06 9.02
N THR A 141 0.27 11.32 8.71
CA THR A 141 -1.09 11.75 8.38
C THR A 141 -1.29 11.65 6.88
N TYR A 142 -2.29 10.88 6.47
CA TYR A 142 -2.75 10.78 5.10
C TYR A 142 -3.96 11.70 4.91
N THR A 143 -3.88 12.59 3.93
CA THR A 143 -5.04 13.33 3.45
C THR A 143 -5.58 12.62 2.22
N MET A 144 -6.87 12.34 2.21
CA MET A 144 -7.51 11.50 1.21
C MET A 144 -8.73 12.17 0.61
N VAL A 145 -8.93 11.94 -0.67
CA VAL A 145 -10.08 12.42 -1.43
C VAL A 145 -10.80 11.23 -2.08
N ARG A 146 -12.11 11.34 -2.19
CA ARG A 146 -12.94 10.36 -2.86
C ARG A 146 -13.38 10.88 -4.23
N ASP A 147 -12.88 10.24 -5.28
CA ASP A 147 -13.33 10.41 -6.66
C ASP A 147 -13.68 9.02 -7.20
N GLY A 148 -14.93 8.60 -6.95
CA GLY A 148 -15.35 7.21 -7.14
C GLY A 148 -14.68 6.22 -6.16
N LYS A 149 -13.39 6.36 -5.93
CA LYS A 149 -12.59 5.59 -4.96
C LYS A 149 -11.78 6.54 -4.09
N TRP A 150 -11.43 6.09 -2.88
CA TRP A 150 -10.48 6.82 -2.03
C TRP A 150 -9.10 6.83 -2.65
N LYS A 151 -8.47 8.01 -2.65
CA LYS A 151 -7.09 8.21 -3.11
C LYS A 151 -6.34 9.11 -2.14
N VAL A 152 -5.04 8.86 -2.00
CA VAL A 152 -4.13 9.69 -1.21
C VAL A 152 -3.78 10.95 -2.00
N THR A 153 -3.92 12.12 -1.40
CA THR A 153 -3.51 13.40 -1.99
C THR A 153 -2.24 13.94 -1.35
N LEU A 154 -2.02 13.62 -0.08
CA LEU A 154 -0.87 14.10 0.67
C LEU A 154 -0.54 13.10 1.78
N GLN A 155 0.75 12.87 1.98
CA GLN A 155 1.32 12.21 3.15
C GLN A 155 2.18 13.22 3.91
N THR A 156 1.85 13.43 5.18
CA THR A 156 2.62 14.33 6.06
C THR A 156 3.26 13.49 7.14
N PRO A 157 4.60 13.31 7.09
CA PRO A 157 5.32 12.63 8.17
C PRO A 157 5.16 13.37 9.50
N GLY A 158 5.00 12.63 10.57
CA GLY A 158 4.99 13.13 11.94
C GLY A 158 6.31 12.88 12.67
N ALA A 159 6.22 12.67 13.97
CA ALA A 159 7.40 12.37 14.79
C ALA A 159 7.95 10.97 14.47
N GLU A 160 9.27 10.85 14.53
CA GLU A 160 10.00 9.58 14.38
C GLU A 160 10.65 9.21 15.71
N GLU A 161 10.55 7.93 16.08
CA GLU A 161 11.22 7.31 17.21
C GLU A 161 12.24 6.31 16.67
N ASP A 162 13.52 6.54 16.92
CA ASP A 162 14.59 5.60 16.56
C ASP A 162 14.47 4.33 17.39
N LEU A 163 14.41 3.18 16.75
CA LEU A 163 14.31 1.86 17.37
C LEU A 163 15.59 1.01 17.19
N MET A 164 16.65 1.55 16.59
CA MET A 164 17.91 0.81 16.35
C MET A 164 18.49 0.23 17.65
N TYR A 165 18.33 0.93 18.79
CA TYR A 165 18.80 0.45 20.10
C TYR A 165 18.11 -0.86 20.56
N THR A 166 16.91 -1.15 20.08
CA THR A 166 16.19 -2.37 20.46
C THR A 166 16.80 -3.62 19.84
N LEU A 167 17.46 -3.48 18.67
CA LEU A 167 18.13 -4.58 17.98
C LEU A 167 19.35 -5.08 18.74
N THR A 168 20.11 -4.15 19.36
CA THR A 168 21.31 -4.48 20.14
C THR A 168 20.99 -5.12 21.49
N ALA A 169 19.81 -4.81 22.07
CA ALA A 169 19.38 -5.36 23.35
C ALA A 169 19.01 -6.85 23.27
N THR A 170 18.57 -7.32 22.09
CA THR A 170 18.14 -8.72 21.89
C THR A 170 19.32 -9.69 21.77
N GLU A 171 20.47 -9.23 21.30
CA GLU A 171 21.69 -10.05 21.15
C GLU A 171 22.37 -10.34 22.49
N THR A 172 22.16 -9.53 23.52
CA THR A 172 22.81 -9.66 24.83
C THR A 172 22.11 -10.65 25.79
N THR A 173 20.94 -11.19 25.39
CA THR A 173 20.12 -12.06 26.28
C THR A 173 20.26 -13.55 25.95
N THR A 174 21.15 -13.94 25.07
CA THR A 174 21.35 -15.34 24.61
C THR A 174 22.71 -15.92 25.00
N GLU A 175 23.33 -15.47 26.10
CA GLU A 175 24.48 -16.14 26.74
C GLU A 175 24.10 -16.86 28.03
#